data_17d91ea5d07f7f8f98d4fbe13382f21c
#
_entry.id   17d91ea5d07f7f8f98d4fbe13382f21c
#
_cell.length_a   1.000
_cell.length_b   1.000
_cell.length_c   1.000
_cell.angle_alpha   90.00
_cell.angle_beta   90.00
_cell.angle_gamma   90.00
#
_symmetry.space_group_name_H-M   'P 1'
#
loop_
_entity.id
_entity.type
_entity.pdbx_description
1 polymer ?
#
loop_
_entity_poly.entity_id
_entity_poly.type
_entity_poly.pdbx_seq_one_letter_code
_entity_poly.pdbx_strand_id
1 'polypeptide(L)'
;RGRAQPQGDVQRTLGAAHPTLAALVGPEGLAALARGLWRAAPPRRGDLAHWGAELPDFIEARRELDAWPWLADCARLDAAVQRCEAAADAPLDPASLTLLAHHAPAALRLRLRPDVQLLRSDWPVGALRAAHEAVEAEEAARGVHAALASGRAESVAVARGDGWRAVVTVLEAPWFAWMQALSEDRTLDEALRRAGDGFDFEAWLRDALGH
;
A
#
# COMPACT_ATOMS: atom_id res chain seq x y z
N ARG A 1 -18.58 -31.21 -18.88
CA ARG A 1 -17.55 -30.59 -18.02
C ARG A 1 -17.25 -29.25 -18.64
N GLY A 2 -17.94 -28.17 -18.12
CA GLY A 2 -17.79 -26.80 -18.60
C GLY A 2 -16.37 -26.34 -18.41
N ARG A 3 -15.72 -25.92 -19.49
CA ARG A 3 -14.52 -25.09 -19.42
C ARG A 3 -14.95 -23.76 -18.78
N ALA A 4 -14.59 -23.54 -17.53
CA ALA A 4 -14.67 -22.21 -16.92
C ALA A 4 -13.99 -21.24 -17.90
N GLN A 5 -14.69 -20.16 -18.26
CA GLN A 5 -14.12 -19.19 -19.21
C GLN A 5 -12.96 -18.50 -18.51
N PRO A 6 -11.73 -18.55 -19.05
CA PRO A 6 -10.54 -18.00 -18.39
C PRO A 6 -10.69 -16.51 -18.05
N GLN A 7 -11.56 -15.78 -18.75
CA GLN A 7 -11.82 -14.37 -18.50
C GLN A 7 -12.56 -14.09 -17.19
N GLY A 8 -13.49 -14.96 -16.76
CA GLY A 8 -14.19 -14.78 -15.48
C GLY A 8 -13.28 -15.02 -14.27
N ASP A 9 -12.35 -15.96 -14.41
CA ASP A 9 -11.36 -16.25 -13.35
C ASP A 9 -10.34 -15.13 -13.22
N VAL A 10 -9.88 -14.58 -14.34
CA VAL A 10 -8.95 -13.45 -14.40
C VAL A 10 -9.54 -12.20 -13.75
N GLN A 11 -10.79 -11.86 -14.07
CA GLN A 11 -11.46 -10.70 -13.47
C GLN A 11 -11.65 -10.85 -11.96
N ARG A 12 -12.05 -12.05 -11.51
CA ARG A 12 -12.21 -12.34 -10.07
C ARG A 12 -10.88 -12.24 -9.33
N THR A 13 -9.82 -12.81 -9.89
CA THR A 13 -8.47 -12.72 -9.31
C THR A 13 -8.02 -11.28 -9.21
N LEU A 14 -8.19 -10.50 -10.27
CA LEU A 14 -7.80 -9.09 -10.27
C LEU A 14 -8.63 -8.27 -9.27
N GLY A 15 -9.93 -8.52 -9.16
CA GLY A 15 -10.80 -7.83 -8.21
C GLY A 15 -10.49 -8.19 -6.74
N ALA A 16 -10.13 -9.45 -6.48
CA ALA A 16 -9.67 -9.86 -5.16
C ALA A 16 -8.32 -9.23 -4.79
N ALA A 17 -7.46 -9.07 -5.80
CA ALA A 17 -6.15 -8.45 -5.66
C ALA A 17 -6.20 -6.92 -5.49
N HIS A 18 -7.18 -6.28 -6.10
CA HIS A 18 -7.30 -4.83 -6.12
C HIS A 18 -8.74 -4.38 -5.76
N PRO A 19 -9.15 -4.58 -4.48
CA PRO A 19 -10.52 -4.32 -4.06
C PRO A 19 -10.90 -2.83 -4.11
N THR A 20 -9.99 -1.92 -3.75
CA THR A 20 -10.24 -0.47 -3.83
C THR A 20 -10.42 -0.05 -5.28
N LEU A 21 -9.52 -0.48 -6.16
CA LEU A 21 -9.65 -0.21 -7.59
C LEU A 21 -10.95 -0.78 -8.16
N ALA A 22 -11.28 -2.05 -7.82
CA ALA A 22 -12.49 -2.71 -8.30
C ALA A 22 -13.75 -1.95 -7.91
N ALA A 23 -13.81 -1.44 -6.69
CA ALA A 23 -14.93 -0.62 -6.21
C ALA A 23 -15.03 0.72 -6.95
N LEU A 24 -13.91 1.37 -7.26
CA LEU A 24 -13.85 2.65 -7.97
C LEU A 24 -14.29 2.53 -9.44
N VAL A 25 -13.84 1.49 -10.13
CA VAL A 25 -14.11 1.33 -11.58
C VAL A 25 -15.39 0.53 -11.87
N GLY A 26 -15.92 -0.17 -10.89
CA GLY A 26 -17.06 -1.08 -11.04
C GLY A 26 -16.76 -2.34 -11.85
N PRO A 27 -17.74 -3.25 -11.97
CA PRO A 27 -17.52 -4.55 -12.60
C PRO A 27 -17.14 -4.47 -14.09
N GLU A 28 -17.72 -3.53 -14.82
CA GLU A 28 -17.44 -3.34 -16.25
C GLU A 28 -16.07 -2.75 -16.49
N GLY A 29 -15.68 -1.73 -15.70
CA GLY A 29 -14.35 -1.12 -15.74
C GLY A 29 -13.26 -2.14 -15.37
N LEU A 30 -13.46 -2.93 -14.31
CA LEU A 30 -12.55 -3.98 -13.92
C LEU A 30 -12.40 -5.05 -15.03
N ALA A 31 -13.49 -5.44 -15.66
CA ALA A 31 -13.45 -6.37 -16.79
C ALA A 31 -12.68 -5.80 -18.00
N ALA A 32 -12.81 -4.50 -18.26
CA ALA A 32 -12.07 -3.83 -19.32
C ALA A 32 -10.56 -3.79 -19.00
N LEU A 33 -10.19 -3.42 -17.77
CA LEU A 33 -8.81 -3.43 -17.28
C LEU A 33 -8.21 -4.84 -17.36
N ALA A 34 -8.92 -5.86 -16.87
CA ALA A 34 -8.47 -7.24 -16.91
C ALA A 34 -8.20 -7.73 -18.35
N ARG A 35 -9.11 -7.45 -19.29
CA ARG A 35 -8.92 -7.80 -20.71
C ARG A 35 -7.75 -7.05 -21.35
N GLY A 36 -7.60 -5.75 -20.99
CA GLY A 36 -6.52 -4.93 -21.50
C GLY A 36 -5.16 -5.39 -21.00
N LEU A 37 -5.04 -5.62 -19.70
CA LEU A 37 -3.83 -6.14 -19.07
C LEU A 37 -3.45 -7.52 -19.60
N TRP A 38 -4.43 -8.42 -19.76
CA TRP A 38 -4.19 -9.75 -20.35
C TRP A 38 -3.57 -9.70 -21.75
N ARG A 39 -3.99 -8.74 -22.57
CA ARG A 39 -3.42 -8.55 -23.91
C ARG A 39 -2.02 -7.95 -23.89
N ALA A 40 -1.77 -7.00 -22.96
CA ALA A 40 -0.50 -6.29 -22.87
C ALA A 40 0.57 -7.13 -22.14
N ALA A 41 0.18 -7.81 -21.07
CA ALA A 41 1.05 -8.59 -20.20
C ALA A 41 0.37 -9.91 -19.80
N PRO A 42 0.31 -10.90 -20.71
CA PRO A 42 -0.25 -12.21 -20.38
C PRO A 42 0.61 -12.90 -19.30
N PRO A 43 -0.01 -13.70 -18.41
CA PRO A 43 0.73 -14.40 -17.38
C PRO A 43 1.78 -15.32 -18.01
N ARG A 44 3.03 -15.14 -17.63
CA ARG A 44 4.17 -15.90 -18.18
C ARG A 44 4.29 -17.30 -17.57
N ARG A 45 3.66 -17.53 -16.43
CA ARG A 45 3.55 -18.82 -15.72
C ARG A 45 2.09 -19.01 -15.40
N GLY A 46 1.61 -20.23 -15.33
CA GLY A 46 0.19 -20.54 -15.03
C GLY A 46 -0.30 -20.10 -13.65
N ASP A 47 0.50 -19.31 -12.94
CA ASP A 47 0.22 -18.76 -11.62
C ASP A 47 -0.38 -17.35 -11.77
N LEU A 48 -1.69 -17.26 -11.60
CA LEU A 48 -2.43 -16.01 -11.59
C LEU A 48 -2.22 -15.21 -10.29
N ALA A 49 -1.65 -15.80 -9.25
CA ALA A 49 -1.47 -15.13 -7.96
C ALA A 49 -0.50 -13.95 -8.04
N HIS A 50 0.47 -14.00 -8.94
CA HIS A 50 1.43 -12.92 -9.19
C HIS A 50 1.06 -12.07 -10.41
N TRP A 51 -0.01 -12.44 -11.13
CA TRP A 51 -0.47 -11.66 -12.26
C TRP A 51 -1.26 -10.43 -11.77
N GLY A 52 -0.93 -9.29 -12.29
CA GLY A 52 -1.52 -8.01 -11.88
C GLY A 52 -0.52 -7.04 -11.25
N ALA A 53 0.72 -7.48 -11.03
CA ALA A 53 1.77 -6.59 -10.53
C ALA A 53 2.02 -5.40 -11.46
N GLU A 54 1.83 -5.59 -12.77
CA GLU A 54 1.97 -4.54 -13.79
C GLU A 54 0.71 -3.67 -13.95
N LEU A 55 -0.37 -3.94 -13.20
CA LEU A 55 -1.64 -3.21 -13.35
C LEU A 55 -1.51 -1.70 -13.09
N PRO A 56 -0.79 -1.23 -12.07
CA PRO A 56 -0.62 0.21 -11.85
C PRO A 56 0.03 0.90 -13.05
N ASP A 57 1.13 0.37 -13.56
CA ASP A 57 1.86 0.93 -14.70
C ASP A 57 1.04 0.82 -16.00
N PHE A 58 0.27 -0.26 -16.12
CA PHE A 58 -0.67 -0.43 -17.23
C PHE A 58 -1.76 0.64 -17.22
N ILE A 59 -2.30 1.00 -16.05
CA ILE A 59 -3.30 2.07 -15.91
C ILE A 59 -2.66 3.42 -16.25
N GLU A 60 -1.49 3.71 -15.70
CA GLU A 60 -0.79 4.98 -15.89
C GLU A 60 -0.42 5.24 -17.36
N ALA A 61 -0.13 4.19 -18.13
CA ALA A 61 0.16 4.30 -19.55
C ALA A 61 -1.07 4.55 -20.44
N ARG A 62 -2.28 4.63 -19.86
CA ARG A 62 -3.56 4.70 -20.58
C ARG A 62 -4.12 6.12 -20.61
N ARG A 63 -4.01 6.79 -21.76
CA ARG A 63 -4.57 8.14 -21.95
C ARG A 63 -6.08 8.22 -21.74
N GLU A 64 -6.81 7.15 -22.03
CA GLU A 64 -8.24 7.06 -21.77
C GLU A 64 -8.61 7.10 -20.30
N LEU A 65 -7.63 6.90 -19.38
CA LEU A 65 -7.78 6.96 -17.94
C LEU A 65 -7.22 8.25 -17.31
N ASP A 66 -6.70 9.19 -18.11
CA ASP A 66 -6.14 10.46 -17.63
C ASP A 66 -7.16 11.29 -16.81
N ALA A 67 -8.46 11.08 -17.03
CA ALA A 67 -9.52 11.71 -16.24
C ALA A 67 -9.62 11.16 -14.79
N TRP A 68 -9.00 10.04 -14.51
CA TRP A 68 -9.00 9.36 -13.21
C TRP A 68 -7.58 9.02 -12.75
N PRO A 69 -6.71 10.01 -12.58
CA PRO A 69 -5.27 9.81 -12.38
C PRO A 69 -4.92 9.07 -11.08
N TRP A 70 -5.83 9.06 -10.10
CA TRP A 70 -5.67 8.33 -8.83
C TRP A 70 -5.79 6.81 -8.95
N LEU A 71 -6.34 6.27 -10.05
CA LEU A 71 -6.58 4.82 -10.18
C LEU A 71 -5.30 4.00 -10.14
N ALA A 72 -4.22 4.48 -10.74
CA ALA A 72 -2.93 3.80 -10.70
C ALA A 72 -2.38 3.70 -9.27
N ASP A 73 -2.50 4.77 -8.49
CA ASP A 73 -2.03 4.80 -7.10
C ASP A 73 -2.93 3.98 -6.17
N CYS A 74 -4.25 3.93 -6.43
CA CYS A 74 -5.15 3.00 -5.73
C CYS A 74 -4.74 1.55 -6.00
N ALA A 75 -4.37 1.20 -7.24
CA ALA A 75 -3.87 -0.14 -7.56
C ALA A 75 -2.52 -0.41 -6.89
N ARG A 76 -1.62 0.56 -6.79
CA ARG A 76 -0.36 0.46 -6.04
C ARG A 76 -0.59 0.20 -4.55
N LEU A 77 -1.58 0.89 -3.96
CA LEU A 77 -1.96 0.68 -2.56
C LEU A 77 -2.52 -0.72 -2.34
N ASP A 78 -3.45 -1.18 -3.18
CA ASP A 78 -3.98 -2.55 -3.09
C ASP A 78 -2.86 -3.60 -3.23
N ALA A 79 -1.92 -3.41 -4.15
CA ALA A 79 -0.76 -4.27 -4.30
C ALA A 79 0.18 -4.21 -3.07
N ALA A 80 0.32 -3.05 -2.42
CA ALA A 80 1.09 -2.92 -1.18
C ALA A 80 0.44 -3.70 -0.03
N VAL A 81 -0.89 -3.66 0.08
CA VAL A 81 -1.66 -4.46 1.04
C VAL A 81 -1.40 -5.95 0.84
N GLN A 82 -1.47 -6.44 -0.41
CA GLN A 82 -1.18 -7.86 -0.70
C GLN A 82 0.25 -8.25 -0.35
N ARG A 83 1.24 -7.40 -0.71
CA ARG A 83 2.64 -7.67 -0.35
C ARG A 83 2.84 -7.71 1.16
N CYS A 84 2.18 -6.81 1.88
CA CYS A 84 2.18 -6.77 3.34
C CYS A 84 1.66 -8.10 3.92
N GLU A 85 0.50 -8.57 3.47
CA GLU A 85 -0.13 -9.80 3.96
C GLU A 85 0.65 -11.06 3.57
N ALA A 86 1.31 -11.07 2.41
CA ALA A 86 2.10 -12.20 1.91
C ALA A 86 3.55 -12.22 2.44
N ALA A 87 4.00 -11.17 3.11
CA ALA A 87 5.37 -11.07 3.58
C ALA A 87 5.70 -12.14 4.63
N ALA A 88 6.96 -12.58 4.65
CA ALA A 88 7.44 -13.48 5.69
C ALA A 88 7.33 -12.83 7.07
N ASP A 89 7.11 -13.66 8.07
CA ASP A 89 7.17 -13.21 9.46
C ASP A 89 8.61 -12.91 9.86
N ALA A 90 8.80 -11.83 10.60
CA ALA A 90 10.08 -11.41 11.12
C ALA A 90 9.88 -10.90 12.55
N PRO A 91 9.91 -11.79 13.54
CA PRO A 91 9.74 -11.39 14.93
C PRO A 91 10.86 -10.43 15.35
N LEU A 92 10.51 -9.47 16.20
CA LEU A 92 11.47 -8.59 16.83
C LEU A 92 12.43 -9.41 17.70
N ASP A 93 13.73 -9.16 17.58
CA ASP A 93 14.72 -9.59 18.57
C ASP A 93 14.84 -8.50 19.66
N PRO A 94 14.28 -8.72 20.87
CA PRO A 94 14.34 -7.72 21.94
C PRO A 94 15.78 -7.40 22.37
N ALA A 95 16.72 -8.35 22.21
CA ALA A 95 18.11 -8.10 22.56
C ALA A 95 18.75 -7.03 21.66
N SER A 96 18.29 -6.89 20.42
CA SER A 96 18.78 -5.86 19.50
C SER A 96 18.49 -4.44 19.99
N LEU A 97 17.43 -4.24 20.77
CA LEU A 97 17.07 -2.91 21.32
C LEU A 97 18.11 -2.41 22.33
N THR A 98 18.87 -3.31 22.98
CA THR A 98 19.93 -2.90 23.90
C THR A 98 21.05 -2.12 23.19
N LEU A 99 21.19 -2.31 21.88
CA LEU A 99 22.17 -1.58 21.07
C LEU A 99 21.90 -0.07 21.07
N LEU A 100 20.64 0.35 21.23
CA LEU A 100 20.26 1.79 21.32
C LEU A 100 20.88 2.46 22.53
N ALA A 101 21.12 1.74 23.62
CA ALA A 101 21.72 2.27 24.83
C ALA A 101 23.27 2.31 24.78
N HIS A 102 23.89 1.51 23.89
CA HIS A 102 25.33 1.29 23.93
C HIS A 102 26.09 1.82 22.71
N HIS A 103 25.38 2.24 21.67
CA HIS A 103 25.99 2.71 20.43
C HIS A 103 25.49 4.10 20.03
N ALA A 104 26.38 4.87 19.40
CA ALA A 104 25.99 6.17 18.84
C ALA A 104 24.98 5.98 17.69
N PRO A 105 24.00 6.90 17.55
CA PRO A 105 22.98 6.81 16.48
C PRO A 105 23.56 6.70 15.07
N ALA A 106 24.72 7.29 14.81
CA ALA A 106 25.40 7.20 13.51
C ALA A 106 25.94 5.78 13.18
N ALA A 107 26.07 4.91 14.19
CA ALA A 107 26.52 3.53 14.02
C ALA A 107 25.35 2.52 13.95
N LEU A 108 24.13 2.98 14.20
CA LEU A 108 22.93 2.13 14.25
C LEU A 108 22.10 2.26 12.98
N ARG A 109 21.45 1.14 12.61
CA ARG A 109 20.42 1.08 11.56
C ARG A 109 19.23 0.31 12.10
N LEU A 110 18.07 0.93 12.07
CA LEU A 110 16.82 0.25 12.35
C LEU A 110 16.26 -0.31 11.05
N ARG A 111 15.77 -1.53 11.10
CA ARG A 111 15.16 -2.18 9.94
C ARG A 111 13.67 -2.33 10.16
N LEU A 112 12.89 -1.92 9.17
CA LEU A 112 11.47 -2.20 9.13
C LEU A 112 11.23 -3.69 8.92
N ARG A 113 10.14 -4.21 9.45
CA ARG A 113 9.69 -5.59 9.15
C ARG A 113 9.41 -5.72 7.64
N PRO A 114 9.57 -6.92 7.06
CA PRO A 114 9.34 -7.14 5.62
C PRO A 114 7.93 -6.84 5.14
N ASP A 115 6.94 -6.90 6.04
CA ASP A 115 5.55 -6.60 5.76
C ASP A 115 5.26 -5.10 5.60
N VAL A 116 6.15 -4.22 6.09
CA VAL A 116 5.94 -2.78 5.99
C VAL A 116 6.15 -2.30 4.57
N GLN A 117 5.12 -1.65 4.03
CA GLN A 117 5.16 -1.03 2.71
C GLN A 117 4.89 0.47 2.85
N LEU A 118 5.58 1.28 2.04
CA LEU A 118 5.40 2.73 2.02
C LEU A 118 4.95 3.15 0.61
N LEU A 119 3.98 4.04 0.55
CA LEU A 119 3.50 4.63 -0.69
C LEU A 119 3.31 6.12 -0.49
N ARG A 120 3.81 6.91 -1.44
CA ARG A 120 3.50 8.33 -1.58
C ARG A 120 2.65 8.53 -2.82
N SER A 121 1.57 9.28 -2.68
CA SER A 121 0.64 9.60 -3.75
C SER A 121 0.30 11.09 -3.75
N ASP A 122 0.11 11.65 -4.93
CA ASP A 122 -0.45 13.00 -5.06
C ASP A 122 -1.97 13.02 -4.82
N TRP A 123 -2.55 11.86 -4.55
CA TRP A 123 -3.99 11.63 -4.36
C TRP A 123 -4.28 11.07 -2.96
N PRO A 124 -5.53 11.24 -2.46
CA PRO A 124 -5.96 10.78 -1.14
C PRO A 124 -6.27 9.27 -1.12
N VAL A 125 -5.29 8.43 -1.47
CA VAL A 125 -5.47 6.98 -1.68
C VAL A 125 -5.87 6.23 -0.42
N GLY A 126 -5.37 6.64 0.74
CA GLY A 126 -5.75 6.07 2.03
C GLY A 126 -7.21 6.40 2.36
N ALA A 127 -7.62 7.65 2.16
CA ALA A 127 -9.01 8.06 2.35
C ALA A 127 -9.96 7.39 1.35
N LEU A 128 -9.54 7.21 0.08
CA LEU A 128 -10.30 6.47 -0.92
C LEU A 128 -10.50 5.02 -0.51
N ARG A 129 -9.46 4.37 -0.01
CA ARG A 129 -9.56 2.99 0.49
C ARG A 129 -10.50 2.92 1.70
N ALA A 130 -10.31 3.77 2.71
CA ALA A 130 -11.15 3.80 3.90
C ALA A 130 -12.65 4.01 3.56
N ALA A 131 -12.94 4.84 2.55
CA ALA A 131 -14.31 5.06 2.09
C ALA A 131 -14.96 3.76 1.56
N HIS A 132 -14.18 2.87 0.92
CA HIS A 132 -14.71 1.59 0.41
C HIS A 132 -14.84 0.49 1.47
N GLU A 133 -14.24 0.68 2.64
CA GLU A 133 -14.43 -0.22 3.79
C GLU A 133 -15.72 0.07 4.56
N ALA A 134 -16.43 1.18 4.24
CA ALA A 134 -17.73 1.50 4.81
C ALA A 134 -18.78 0.45 4.41
N VAL A 135 -19.63 0.09 5.35
CA VAL A 135 -20.66 -0.96 5.17
C VAL A 135 -21.77 -0.50 4.22
N GLU A 136 -22.13 0.80 4.31
CA GLU A 136 -23.23 1.37 3.53
C GLU A 136 -22.73 2.00 2.22
N ALA A 137 -23.32 1.60 1.09
CA ALA A 137 -22.91 2.09 -0.23
C ALA A 137 -23.01 3.62 -0.38
N GLU A 138 -24.01 4.25 0.25
CA GLU A 138 -24.16 5.71 0.23
C GLU A 138 -23.06 6.40 1.04
N GLU A 139 -22.65 5.81 2.15
CA GLU A 139 -21.52 6.32 2.96
C GLU A 139 -20.21 6.18 2.20
N ALA A 140 -19.97 5.03 1.56
CA ALA A 140 -18.82 4.81 0.69
C ALA A 140 -18.76 5.86 -0.42
N ALA A 141 -19.87 6.11 -1.12
CA ALA A 141 -19.93 7.10 -2.21
C ALA A 141 -19.64 8.53 -1.71
N ARG A 142 -20.21 8.91 -0.54
CA ARG A 142 -19.92 10.22 0.08
C ARG A 142 -18.46 10.34 0.48
N GLY A 143 -17.88 9.28 1.06
CA GLY A 143 -16.48 9.23 1.43
C GLY A 143 -15.54 9.41 0.24
N VAL A 144 -15.77 8.69 -0.84
CA VAL A 144 -15.02 8.83 -2.10
C VAL A 144 -15.11 10.25 -2.65
N HIS A 145 -16.33 10.83 -2.71
CA HIS A 145 -16.51 12.19 -3.18
C HIS A 145 -15.76 13.21 -2.31
N ALA A 146 -15.85 13.08 -0.99
CA ALA A 146 -15.17 13.98 -0.05
C ALA A 146 -13.62 13.82 -0.16
N ALA A 147 -13.11 12.60 -0.29
CA ALA A 147 -11.69 12.34 -0.47
C ALA A 147 -11.17 13.04 -1.73
N LEU A 148 -11.81 12.81 -2.88
CA LEU A 148 -11.41 13.41 -4.15
C LEU A 148 -11.56 14.94 -4.15
N ALA A 149 -12.62 15.47 -3.54
CA ALA A 149 -12.82 16.92 -3.40
C ALA A 149 -11.75 17.59 -2.53
N SER A 150 -11.14 16.86 -1.58
CA SER A 150 -10.05 17.37 -0.76
C SER A 150 -8.79 17.70 -1.56
N GLY A 151 -8.53 16.94 -2.64
CA GLY A 151 -7.35 17.08 -3.49
C GLY A 151 -6.02 16.90 -2.74
N ARG A 152 -6.05 16.24 -1.56
CA ARG A 152 -4.86 16.12 -0.69
C ARG A 152 -3.96 14.98 -1.13
N ALA A 153 -2.68 15.28 -1.33
CA ALA A 153 -1.65 14.26 -1.43
C ALA A 153 -1.52 13.50 -0.10
N GLU A 154 -1.36 12.19 -0.17
CA GLU A 154 -1.17 11.36 1.00
C GLU A 154 0.09 10.52 0.91
N SER A 155 0.72 10.34 2.06
CA SER A 155 1.78 9.36 2.28
C SER A 155 1.24 8.32 3.23
N VAL A 156 1.34 7.04 2.85
CA VAL A 156 0.76 5.95 3.64
C VAL A 156 1.82 4.90 3.99
N ALA A 157 1.68 4.33 5.17
CA ALA A 157 2.31 3.08 5.54
C ALA A 157 1.26 1.97 5.54
N VAL A 158 1.65 0.81 5.07
CA VAL A 158 0.89 -0.43 5.16
C VAL A 158 1.71 -1.39 6.00
N ALA A 159 1.16 -1.88 7.09
CA ALA A 159 1.83 -2.84 7.97
C ALA A 159 0.81 -3.85 8.50
N ARG A 160 1.26 -5.04 8.89
CA ARG A 160 0.37 -5.99 9.55
C ARG A 160 0.05 -5.53 10.97
N GLY A 161 -1.24 -5.44 11.24
CA GLY A 161 -1.76 -5.30 12.59
C GLY A 161 -2.13 -6.64 13.21
N ASP A 162 -2.96 -6.60 14.24
CA ASP A 162 -3.49 -7.78 14.89
C ASP A 162 -4.24 -8.67 13.90
N GLY A 163 -4.05 -9.99 14.00
CA GLY A 163 -4.74 -10.97 13.16
C GLY A 163 -4.22 -11.09 11.72
N TRP A 164 -2.98 -10.66 11.47
CA TRP A 164 -2.30 -10.80 10.16
C TRP A 164 -2.88 -9.98 9.01
N ARG A 165 -3.81 -9.08 9.30
CA ARG A 165 -4.40 -8.19 8.31
C ARG A 165 -3.56 -6.94 8.14
N ALA A 166 -3.44 -6.48 6.91
CA ALA A 166 -2.81 -5.21 6.62
C ALA A 166 -3.66 -4.04 7.13
N VAL A 167 -3.00 -3.10 7.79
CA VAL A 167 -3.56 -1.81 8.21
C VAL A 167 -2.91 -0.73 7.38
N VAL A 168 -3.72 0.16 6.82
CA VAL A 168 -3.26 1.33 6.05
C VAL A 168 -3.36 2.56 6.93
N THR A 169 -2.25 3.22 7.17
CA THR A 169 -2.17 4.43 7.99
C THR A 169 -1.67 5.60 7.16
N VAL A 170 -2.42 6.70 7.13
CA VAL A 170 -1.96 7.96 6.54
C VAL A 170 -0.97 8.60 7.50
N LEU A 171 0.22 8.90 7.01
CA LEU A 171 1.31 9.45 7.80
C LEU A 171 1.48 10.95 7.55
N GLU A 172 1.81 11.68 8.60
CA GLU A 172 2.33 13.03 8.50
C GLU A 172 3.74 13.03 7.88
N ALA A 173 4.13 14.16 7.30
CA ALA A 173 5.39 14.28 6.57
C ALA A 173 6.64 13.85 7.38
N PRO A 174 6.81 14.23 8.69
CA PRO A 174 7.93 13.78 9.49
C PRO A 174 7.98 12.25 9.66
N TRP A 175 6.83 11.64 9.91
CA TRP A 175 6.71 10.19 10.10
C TRP A 175 7.01 9.42 8.81
N PHE A 176 6.52 9.91 7.69
CA PHE A 176 6.82 9.30 6.40
C PHE A 176 8.30 9.43 6.04
N ALA A 177 8.90 10.60 6.26
CA ALA A 177 10.32 10.84 6.01
C ALA A 177 11.22 9.93 6.87
N TRP A 178 10.84 9.70 8.13
CA TRP A 178 11.47 8.73 9.02
C TRP A 178 11.40 7.31 8.46
N MET A 179 10.19 6.81 8.20
CA MET A 179 9.97 5.45 7.71
C MET A 179 10.68 5.22 6.36
N GLN A 180 10.66 6.21 5.49
CA GLN A 180 11.36 6.17 4.21
C GLN A 180 12.88 6.08 4.41
N ALA A 181 13.45 6.83 5.34
CA ALA A 181 14.88 6.75 5.64
C ALA A 181 15.27 5.35 6.14
N LEU A 182 14.44 4.71 6.98
CA LEU A 182 14.66 3.35 7.41
C LEU A 182 14.59 2.35 6.25
N SER A 183 13.65 2.50 5.33
CA SER A 183 13.52 1.64 4.15
C SER A 183 14.70 1.77 3.18
N GLU A 184 15.38 2.93 3.20
CA GLU A 184 16.62 3.21 2.44
C GLU A 184 17.89 2.77 3.19
N ASP A 185 17.78 2.03 4.29
CA ASP A 185 18.89 1.56 5.14
C ASP A 185 19.80 2.70 5.65
N ARG A 186 19.22 3.87 5.96
CA ARG A 186 19.93 5.00 6.54
C ARG A 186 20.28 4.72 8.00
N THR A 187 21.33 5.38 8.50
CA THR A 187 21.64 5.32 9.93
C THR A 187 20.55 6.00 10.77
N LEU A 188 20.45 5.63 12.04
CA LEU A 188 19.49 6.23 12.97
C LEU A 188 19.64 7.76 13.02
N ASP A 189 20.87 8.27 13.03
CA ASP A 189 21.17 9.71 13.01
C ASP A 189 20.69 10.39 11.71
N GLU A 190 20.92 9.78 10.55
CA GLU A 190 20.43 10.28 9.26
C GLU A 190 18.91 10.27 9.18
N ALA A 191 18.27 9.21 9.69
CA ALA A 191 16.82 9.08 9.69
C ALA A 191 16.17 10.14 10.61
N LEU A 192 16.71 10.38 11.80
CA LEU A 192 16.25 11.42 12.71
C LEU A 192 16.38 12.81 12.09
N ARG A 193 17.54 13.12 11.48
CA ARG A 193 17.71 14.40 10.78
C ARG A 193 16.73 14.58 9.63
N ARG A 194 16.40 13.53 8.91
CA ARG A 194 15.46 13.57 7.78
C ARG A 194 14.01 13.75 8.23
N ALA A 195 13.64 13.15 9.36
CA ALA A 195 12.33 13.33 9.99
C ALA A 195 12.13 14.76 10.53
N GLY A 196 13.21 15.39 11.03
CA GLY A 196 13.17 16.75 11.56
C GLY A 196 12.53 16.87 12.94
N ASP A 197 12.42 18.11 13.43
CA ASP A 197 12.01 18.43 14.80
C ASP A 197 10.54 18.06 15.12
N GLY A 198 9.71 17.83 14.10
CA GLY A 198 8.31 17.43 14.26
C GLY A 198 8.09 15.93 14.50
N PHE A 199 9.18 15.13 14.57
CA PHE A 199 9.10 13.69 14.75
C PHE A 199 9.40 13.28 16.19
N ASP A 200 8.50 12.53 16.80
CA ASP A 200 8.67 11.95 18.13
C ASP A 200 9.14 10.47 18.01
N PHE A 201 10.45 10.27 18.18
CA PHE A 201 11.06 8.95 18.12
C PHE A 201 10.55 8.01 19.22
N GLU A 202 10.31 8.53 20.43
CA GLU A 202 9.85 7.70 21.55
C GLU A 202 8.42 7.22 21.32
N ALA A 203 7.54 8.11 20.83
CA ALA A 203 6.18 7.75 20.46
C ALA A 203 6.20 6.69 19.34
N TRP A 204 6.98 6.91 18.27
CA TRP A 204 7.11 5.95 17.17
C TRP A 204 7.63 4.59 17.65
N LEU A 205 8.68 4.57 18.48
CA LEU A 205 9.25 3.32 18.98
C LEU A 205 8.25 2.54 19.83
N ARG A 206 7.49 3.25 20.67
CA ARG A 206 6.44 2.64 21.50
C ARG A 206 5.36 2.00 20.63
N ASP A 207 4.89 2.70 19.61
CA ASP A 207 3.89 2.18 18.69
C ASP A 207 4.44 0.97 17.90
N ALA A 208 5.68 1.06 17.43
CA ALA A 208 6.34 -0.03 16.68
C ALA A 208 6.59 -1.29 17.52
N LEU A 209 6.71 -1.16 18.84
CA LEU A 209 6.90 -2.30 19.76
C LEU A 209 5.57 -2.85 20.31
N GLY A 210 4.49 -2.09 20.20
CA GLY A 210 3.16 -2.49 20.69
C GLY A 210 2.37 -3.35 19.71
N HIS A 211 2.89 -3.53 18.52
CA HIS A 211 2.33 -4.33 17.43
C HIS A 211 3.35 -5.38 16.98
#